data_07c557d0e2524adf09bfc177e60d0b43
#
_entry.id   07c557d0e2524adf09bfc177e60d0b43
#
_cell.length_a   1.000
_cell.length_b   1.000
_cell.length_c   1.000
_cell.angle_alpha   90.00
_cell.angle_beta   90.00
_cell.angle_gamma   90.00
#
_symmetry.space_group_name_H-M   'P 1'
#
loop_
_entity.id
_entity.type
_entity.pdbx_description
1 polymer ?
#
loop_
_entity_poly.entity_id
_entity_poly.type
_entity_poly.pdbx_seq_one_letter_code
_entity_poly.pdbx_strand_id
1 'polypeptide(L)'
;MNSRNQYKRQISFLFNLIHSAYRYSQKAYGKVDEKEDRDYQASLAFALEANTFATSALVFYHQNELLSHPKYDSFFEYFQNYNFEILQTITKKDPNIALLKLKNEQLNDSFSDIEKMVNLTLAERSH
;
A
#
# COMPACT_ATOMS: atom_id res chain seq x y z
N MET A 1 7.82 0.27 -31.77
CA MET A 1 7.87 0.23 -30.32
C MET A 1 7.09 -0.95 -29.77
N ASN A 2 7.64 -1.64 -28.81
CA ASN A 2 7.03 -2.84 -28.25
C ASN A 2 6.02 -2.47 -27.15
N SER A 3 4.73 -2.72 -27.40
CA SER A 3 3.66 -2.44 -26.44
C SER A 3 3.82 -3.23 -25.14
N ARG A 4 4.42 -4.43 -25.20
CA ARG A 4 4.71 -5.24 -24.01
C ARG A 4 5.73 -4.53 -23.09
N ASN A 5 6.75 -3.89 -23.65
CA ASN A 5 7.73 -3.12 -22.87
C ASN A 5 7.07 -1.90 -22.22
N GLN A 6 6.16 -1.26 -22.92
CA GLN A 6 5.41 -0.15 -22.36
C GLN A 6 4.52 -0.62 -21.21
N TYR A 7 3.85 -1.76 -21.37
CA TYR A 7 3.02 -2.35 -20.33
C TYR A 7 3.86 -2.69 -19.08
N LYS A 8 5.04 -3.31 -19.28
CA LYS A 8 5.94 -3.62 -18.16
C LYS A 8 6.41 -2.36 -17.44
N ARG A 9 6.69 -1.26 -18.16
CA ARG A 9 7.07 0.00 -17.55
C ARG A 9 5.94 0.59 -16.71
N GLN A 10 4.69 0.51 -17.21
CA GLN A 10 3.53 0.98 -16.47
C GLN A 10 3.32 0.16 -15.20
N ILE A 11 3.46 -1.16 -15.28
CA ILE A 11 3.38 -2.04 -14.12
C ILE A 11 4.44 -1.68 -13.10
N SER A 12 5.69 -1.48 -13.54
CA SER A 12 6.79 -1.10 -12.64
C SER A 12 6.53 0.24 -11.97
N PHE A 13 6.02 1.21 -12.71
CA PHE A 13 5.71 2.53 -12.16
C PHE A 13 4.60 2.43 -11.11
N LEU A 14 3.53 1.72 -11.42
CA LEU A 14 2.43 1.52 -10.47
C LEU A 14 2.93 0.78 -9.22
N PHE A 15 3.71 -0.29 -9.41
CA PHE A 15 4.23 -1.06 -8.28
C PHE A 15 5.14 -0.22 -7.39
N ASN A 16 5.96 0.67 -7.96
CA ASN A 16 6.81 1.53 -7.16
C ASN A 16 6.00 2.46 -6.26
N LEU A 17 4.89 3.00 -6.77
CA LEU A 17 3.99 3.84 -5.96
C LEU A 17 3.31 3.03 -4.86
N ILE A 18 2.82 1.83 -5.21
CA ILE A 18 2.18 0.92 -4.24
C ILE A 18 3.19 0.50 -3.16
N HIS A 19 4.41 0.16 -3.56
CA HIS A 19 5.47 -0.24 -2.64
C HIS A 19 5.81 0.89 -1.66
N SER A 20 5.90 2.12 -2.15
CA SER A 20 6.16 3.28 -1.30
C SER A 20 5.02 3.50 -0.31
N ALA A 21 3.77 3.41 -0.79
CA ALA A 21 2.60 3.53 0.09
C ALA A 21 2.63 2.46 1.19
N TYR A 22 2.90 1.23 0.81
CA TYR A 22 2.98 0.11 1.74
C TYR A 22 4.10 0.31 2.76
N ARG A 23 5.30 0.69 2.30
CA ARG A 23 6.46 0.87 3.18
C ARG A 23 6.21 1.94 4.23
N TYR A 24 5.65 3.08 3.84
CA TYR A 24 5.32 4.14 4.80
C TYR A 24 4.20 3.74 5.73
N SER A 25 3.23 2.95 5.26
CA SER A 25 2.16 2.41 6.12
C SER A 25 2.75 1.52 7.22
N GLN A 26 3.79 0.73 6.90
CA GLN A 26 4.44 -0.14 7.88
C GLN A 26 5.27 0.66 8.88
N LYS A 27 5.89 1.75 8.45
CA LYS A 27 6.59 2.67 9.37
C LYS A 27 5.60 3.32 10.33
N ALA A 28 4.44 3.73 9.82
CA ALA A 28 3.39 4.31 10.66
C ALA A 28 2.91 3.30 11.71
N TYR A 29 2.66 2.07 11.28
CA TYR A 29 2.22 1.00 12.18
C TYR A 29 3.25 0.73 13.27
N GLY A 30 4.53 0.66 12.90
CA GLY A 30 5.62 0.41 13.86
C GLY A 30 5.68 1.43 14.98
N LYS A 31 5.27 2.66 14.72
CA LYS A 31 5.30 3.73 15.73
C LYS A 31 4.18 3.61 16.77
N VAL A 32 3.11 2.87 16.49
CA VAL A 32 2.00 2.67 17.44
C VAL A 32 1.93 1.24 17.97
N ASP A 33 2.68 0.31 17.37
CA ASP A 33 2.72 -1.09 17.81
C ASP A 33 3.56 -1.27 19.07
N GLU A 34 4.51 -0.39 19.32
CA GLU A 34 5.37 -0.44 20.50
C GLU A 34 4.60 -0.03 21.75
N LYS A 35 4.48 -0.94 22.72
CA LYS A 35 3.63 -0.73 23.90
C LYS A 35 4.12 0.41 24.80
N GLU A 36 5.44 0.62 24.87
CA GLU A 36 6.03 1.56 25.82
C GLU A 36 6.47 2.89 25.22
N ASP A 37 6.62 2.94 23.90
CA ASP A 37 7.25 4.06 23.20
C ASP A 37 6.46 4.48 21.98
N ARG A 38 5.14 4.58 22.11
CA ARG A 38 4.29 4.98 21.00
C ARG A 38 4.53 6.43 20.63
N ASP A 39 4.86 6.65 19.36
CA ASP A 39 5.07 7.99 18.82
C ASP A 39 3.96 8.31 17.82
N TYR A 40 2.87 8.88 18.34
CA TYR A 40 1.71 9.21 17.53
C TYR A 40 2.01 10.29 16.50
N GLN A 41 2.90 11.23 16.80
CA GLN A 41 3.29 12.26 15.84
C GLN A 41 4.06 11.68 14.66
N ALA A 42 5.04 10.82 14.92
CA ALA A 42 5.79 10.15 13.87
C ALA A 42 4.88 9.23 13.07
N SER A 43 3.98 8.50 13.74
CA SER A 43 3.01 7.64 13.06
C SER A 43 2.14 8.44 12.10
N LEU A 44 1.64 9.60 12.54
CA LEU A 44 0.83 10.45 11.67
C LEU A 44 1.60 10.92 10.45
N ALA A 45 2.84 11.36 10.63
CA ALA A 45 3.68 11.81 9.51
C ALA A 45 3.86 10.70 8.47
N PHE A 46 4.16 9.48 8.91
CA PHE A 46 4.30 8.34 8.00
C PHE A 46 2.97 7.95 7.35
N ALA A 47 1.86 8.01 8.10
CA ALA A 47 0.54 7.70 7.56
C ALA A 47 0.15 8.69 6.45
N LEU A 48 0.45 9.97 6.62
CA LEU A 48 0.18 10.99 5.60
C LEU A 48 1.04 10.76 4.34
N GLU A 49 2.31 10.40 4.51
CA GLU A 49 3.17 10.02 3.38
C GLU A 49 2.63 8.80 2.65
N ALA A 50 2.22 7.77 3.40
CA ALA A 50 1.64 6.57 2.82
C ALA A 50 0.40 6.92 1.98
N ASN A 51 -0.47 7.77 2.50
CA ASN A 51 -1.69 8.18 1.81
C ASN A 51 -1.37 8.96 0.53
N THR A 52 -0.33 9.78 0.55
CA THR A 52 0.09 10.55 -0.64
C THR A 52 0.50 9.59 -1.77
N PHE A 53 1.31 8.58 -1.47
CA PHE A 53 1.72 7.59 -2.46
C PHE A 53 0.56 6.72 -2.93
N ALA A 54 -0.34 6.32 -2.01
CA ALA A 54 -1.50 5.52 -2.36
C ALA A 54 -2.45 6.29 -3.28
N THR A 55 -2.65 7.58 -3.03
CA THR A 55 -3.48 8.44 -3.88
C THR A 55 -2.88 8.55 -5.27
N SER A 56 -1.57 8.78 -5.36
CA SER A 56 -0.88 8.84 -6.65
C SER A 56 -0.98 7.53 -7.40
N ALA A 57 -0.83 6.41 -6.70
CA ALA A 57 -0.98 5.08 -7.30
C ALA A 57 -2.39 4.86 -7.84
N LEU A 58 -3.40 5.25 -7.07
CA LEU A 58 -4.79 5.07 -7.46
C LEU A 58 -5.14 5.90 -8.70
N VAL A 59 -4.68 7.15 -8.75
CA VAL A 59 -4.88 8.02 -9.93
C VAL A 59 -4.24 7.40 -11.15
N PHE A 60 -2.99 6.97 -11.04
CA PHE A 60 -2.28 6.34 -12.16
C PHE A 60 -2.99 5.07 -12.62
N TYR A 61 -3.43 4.25 -11.66
CA TYR A 61 -4.15 3.01 -11.95
C TYR A 61 -5.42 3.26 -12.74
N HIS A 62 -6.22 4.23 -12.31
CA HIS A 62 -7.48 4.56 -12.99
C HIS A 62 -7.28 5.19 -14.37
N GLN A 63 -6.15 5.84 -14.61
CA GLN A 63 -5.83 6.44 -15.91
C GLN A 63 -5.30 5.41 -16.93
N ASN A 64 -4.98 4.20 -16.47
CA ASN A 64 -4.37 3.17 -17.32
C ASN A 64 -5.17 1.88 -17.26
N GLU A 65 -6.24 1.81 -18.04
CA GLU A 65 -7.20 0.69 -18.00
C GLU A 65 -6.56 -0.67 -18.24
N LEU A 66 -5.47 -0.73 -19.02
CA LEU A 66 -4.77 -1.98 -19.30
C LEU A 66 -4.16 -2.61 -18.03
N LEU A 67 -3.98 -1.80 -16.97
CA LEU A 67 -3.47 -2.31 -15.69
C LEU A 67 -4.55 -2.91 -14.81
N SER A 68 -5.83 -2.75 -15.18
CA SER A 68 -6.95 -3.18 -14.35
C SER A 68 -6.83 -4.66 -13.96
N HIS A 69 -6.85 -4.93 -12.66
CA HIS A 69 -6.76 -6.28 -12.13
C HIS A 69 -7.35 -6.32 -10.72
N PRO A 70 -8.10 -7.38 -10.37
CA PRO A 70 -8.73 -7.47 -9.04
C PRO A 70 -7.76 -7.36 -7.87
N LYS A 71 -6.51 -7.78 -8.02
CA LYS A 71 -5.52 -7.68 -6.95
C LYS A 71 -5.16 -6.24 -6.60
N TYR A 72 -5.10 -5.36 -7.60
CA TYR A 72 -4.91 -3.92 -7.34
C TYR A 72 -6.13 -3.33 -6.65
N ASP A 73 -7.32 -3.67 -7.14
CA ASP A 73 -8.58 -3.19 -6.54
C ASP A 73 -8.64 -3.58 -5.07
N SER A 74 -8.32 -4.83 -4.74
CA SER A 74 -8.29 -5.33 -3.37
C SER A 74 -7.26 -4.58 -2.52
N PHE A 75 -6.07 -4.33 -3.06
CA PHE A 75 -5.04 -3.60 -2.33
C PHE A 75 -5.52 -2.19 -1.94
N PHE A 76 -6.10 -1.47 -2.87
CA PHE A 76 -6.57 -0.11 -2.60
C PHE A 76 -7.69 -0.11 -1.55
N GLU A 77 -8.58 -1.10 -1.58
CA GLU A 77 -9.62 -1.26 -0.57
C GLU A 77 -9.02 -1.54 0.81
N TYR A 78 -8.11 -2.50 0.92
CA TYR A 78 -7.46 -2.83 2.19
C TYR A 78 -6.62 -1.67 2.71
N PHE A 79 -5.97 -0.93 1.80
CA PHE A 79 -5.22 0.24 2.20
C PHE A 79 -6.13 1.32 2.80
N GLN A 80 -7.28 1.59 2.19
CA GLN A 80 -8.24 2.55 2.72
C GLN A 80 -8.74 2.16 4.10
N ASN A 81 -9.05 0.88 4.28
CA ASN A 81 -9.51 0.36 5.57
C ASN A 81 -8.42 0.50 6.64
N TYR A 82 -7.19 0.16 6.29
CA TYR A 82 -6.04 0.31 7.18
C TYR A 82 -5.81 1.79 7.54
N ASN A 83 -5.81 2.64 6.53
CA ASN A 83 -5.54 4.07 6.70
C ASN A 83 -6.58 4.73 7.62
N PHE A 84 -7.84 4.39 7.43
CA PHE A 84 -8.91 4.87 8.31
C PHE A 84 -8.63 4.44 9.75
N GLU A 85 -8.27 3.19 9.95
CA GLU A 85 -8.08 2.64 11.29
C GLU A 85 -6.86 3.23 12.00
N ILE A 86 -5.74 3.41 11.29
CA ILE A 86 -4.55 3.99 11.92
C ILE A 86 -4.78 5.46 12.27
N LEU A 87 -5.50 6.21 11.43
CA LEU A 87 -5.83 7.60 11.74
C LEU A 87 -6.74 7.71 12.96
N GLN A 88 -7.70 6.78 13.12
CA GLN A 88 -8.54 6.71 14.33
C GLN A 88 -7.68 6.41 15.55
N THR A 89 -6.77 5.46 15.45
CA THR A 89 -5.87 5.09 16.53
C THR A 89 -5.03 6.28 16.97
N ILE A 90 -4.45 7.01 16.02
CA ILE A 90 -3.62 8.19 16.30
C ILE A 90 -4.44 9.29 16.93
N THR A 91 -5.60 9.60 16.35
CA THR A 91 -6.47 10.70 16.81
C THR A 91 -6.97 10.46 18.23
N LYS A 92 -7.38 9.23 18.53
CA LYS A 92 -7.91 8.86 19.85
C LYS A 92 -6.83 8.44 20.83
N LYS A 93 -5.59 8.26 20.37
CA LYS A 93 -4.49 7.69 21.15
C LYS A 93 -4.92 6.41 21.85
N ASP A 94 -5.61 5.56 21.08
CA ASP A 94 -6.21 4.34 21.60
C ASP A 94 -5.13 3.29 21.86
N PRO A 95 -5.01 2.78 23.11
CA PRO A 95 -4.04 1.73 23.40
C PRO A 95 -4.43 0.36 22.83
N ASN A 96 -5.71 0.18 22.50
CA ASN A 96 -6.19 -1.08 21.93
C ASN A 96 -6.03 -1.05 20.40
N ILE A 97 -5.04 -1.75 19.89
CA ILE A 97 -4.73 -1.79 18.46
C ILE A 97 -5.11 -3.11 17.80
N ALA A 98 -6.00 -3.91 18.43
CA ALA A 98 -6.37 -5.21 17.90
C ALA A 98 -6.96 -5.13 16.49
N LEU A 99 -7.87 -4.17 16.27
CA LEU A 99 -8.47 -3.97 14.94
C LEU A 99 -7.46 -3.43 13.93
N LEU A 100 -6.61 -2.51 14.36
CA LEU A 100 -5.53 -2.00 13.51
C LEU A 100 -4.59 -3.12 13.08
N LYS A 101 -4.24 -3.99 14.02
CA LYS A 101 -3.39 -5.15 13.73
C LYS A 101 -4.02 -6.05 12.67
N LEU A 102 -5.33 -6.31 12.79
CA LEU A 102 -6.05 -7.11 11.80
C LEU A 102 -6.02 -6.46 10.42
N LYS A 103 -6.29 -5.15 10.36
CA LYS A 103 -6.27 -4.41 9.09
C LYS A 103 -4.87 -4.39 8.49
N ASN A 104 -3.84 -4.30 9.33
CA ASN A 104 -2.45 -4.36 8.87
C ASN A 104 -2.11 -5.72 8.27
N GLU A 105 -2.57 -6.81 8.89
CA GLU A 105 -2.34 -8.16 8.37
C GLU A 105 -3.02 -8.34 7.00
N GLN A 106 -4.24 -7.84 6.84
CA GLN A 106 -4.95 -7.89 5.56
C GLN A 106 -4.21 -7.11 4.48
N LEU A 107 -3.68 -5.94 4.83
CA LEU A 107 -2.88 -5.13 3.91
C LEU A 107 -1.59 -5.86 3.51
N ASN A 108 -0.91 -6.48 4.47
CA ASN A 108 0.32 -7.23 4.23
C ASN A 108 0.08 -8.38 3.24
N ASP A 109 -0.98 -9.13 3.43
CA ASP A 109 -1.33 -10.26 2.56
C ASP A 109 -1.64 -9.77 1.14
N SER A 110 -2.39 -8.69 1.03
CA SER A 110 -2.74 -8.10 -0.27
C SER A 110 -1.50 -7.59 -1.00
N PHE A 111 -0.59 -6.91 -0.28
CA PHE A 111 0.65 -6.44 -0.87
C PHE A 111 1.52 -7.61 -1.36
N SER A 112 1.62 -8.67 -0.56
CA SER A 112 2.38 -9.86 -0.94
C SER A 112 1.85 -10.47 -2.25
N ASP A 113 0.52 -10.52 -2.41
CA ASP A 113 -0.10 -11.02 -3.64
C ASP A 113 0.26 -10.17 -4.84
N ILE A 114 0.25 -8.84 -4.68
CA ILE A 114 0.64 -7.93 -5.76
C ILE A 114 2.11 -8.13 -6.12
N GLU A 115 2.98 -8.22 -5.13
CA GLU A 115 4.41 -8.38 -5.35
C GLU A 115 4.70 -9.64 -6.16
N LYS A 116 4.07 -10.75 -5.81
CA LYS A 116 4.21 -12.01 -6.54
C LYS A 116 3.72 -11.87 -7.97
N MET A 117 2.57 -11.27 -8.17
CA MET A 117 1.98 -11.07 -9.50
C MET A 117 2.88 -10.20 -10.38
N VAL A 118 3.36 -9.09 -9.83
CA VAL A 118 4.22 -8.15 -10.57
C VAL A 118 5.55 -8.81 -10.93
N ASN A 119 6.17 -9.51 -9.99
CA ASN A 119 7.44 -10.18 -10.24
C ASN A 119 7.31 -11.24 -11.34
N LEU A 120 6.21 -12.00 -11.35
CA LEU A 120 5.95 -12.98 -12.41
C LEU A 120 5.79 -12.30 -13.77
N THR A 121 5.05 -11.21 -13.82
CA THR A 121 4.82 -10.47 -15.07
C THR A 121 6.13 -9.88 -15.60
N LEU A 122 6.94 -9.28 -14.73
CA LEU A 122 8.20 -8.66 -15.14
C LEU A 122 9.25 -9.69 -15.53
N ALA A 123 9.15 -10.92 -15.03
CA ALA A 123 10.06 -12.00 -15.37
C ALA A 123 9.74 -12.62 -16.74
N GLU A 124 8.55 -12.38 -17.29
CA GLU A 124 8.18 -12.90 -18.61
C GLU A 124 9.07 -12.33 -19.70
N ARG A 125 9.57 -13.22 -20.58
CA ARG A 125 10.39 -12.79 -21.69
C ARG A 125 9.53 -12.24 -22.82
N SER A 126 10.03 -11.17 -23.44
CA SER A 126 9.43 -10.63 -24.67
C SER A 126 9.89 -11.48 -25.86
N HIS A 127 8.95 -12.03 -26.59
CA HIS A 127 9.24 -12.75 -27.82
C HIS A 127 8.65 -12.02 -29.00
#